data_a376b4f1a4867b0b70ffe874350cb386
#
_entry.id   a376b4f1a4867b0b70ffe874350cb386
#
_cell.length_a   1.000
_cell.length_b   1.000
_cell.length_c   1.000
_cell.angle_alpha   90.00
_cell.angle_beta   90.00
_cell.angle_gamma   90.00
#
_symmetry.space_group_name_H-M   'P 1'
#
loop_
_entity.id
_entity.type
_entity.pdbx_description
1 polymer ?
#
loop_
_entity_poly.entity_id
_entity_poly.type
_entity_poly.pdbx_seq_one_letter_code
_entity_poly.pdbx_strand_id
1 'polypeptide(L)'
;MTKPDNLRAAVLLMLLTTFVFALQDGISRHLAGSYNVIMVIMIRYWFFAAFVVAVAARKAGGIRAAAATKQPVLQAFRGFLLATEVCVMVAGFTLLGLVESHAVFACYPLFVAALSGPVLGERVGWRRWLAIAAGFVGVMIILQPGVGVFDPAAIVPLVASAMFALYALLTRFAARLDTTATSFFWTGTVGAVVLTGPGLWLWEPMSAPNWAWMSVLCVTGALGHWLLIRCYELAEASAIQPFAYFQLVFAAAIGLLVFGENIRPEVAVGALVIVGAGLFTLWRERQQR
;
A
#
# COMPACT_ATOMS: atom_id res chain seq x y z
N MET A 1 -30.28 5.42 1.63
CA MET A 1 -30.23 5.16 3.08
C MET A 1 -28.78 4.94 3.44
N THR A 2 -28.13 5.93 4.04
CA THR A 2 -26.77 5.83 4.58
C THR A 2 -26.82 4.84 5.76
N LYS A 3 -26.06 3.73 5.67
CA LYS A 3 -25.89 2.82 6.80
C LYS A 3 -25.31 3.63 7.98
N PRO A 4 -25.77 3.39 9.22
CA PRO A 4 -25.18 4.06 10.38
C PRO A 4 -23.70 3.77 10.40
N ASP A 5 -22.88 4.84 10.45
CA ASP A 5 -21.42 4.74 10.54
C ASP A 5 -21.05 3.96 11.81
N ASN A 6 -20.59 2.74 11.64
CA ASN A 6 -20.04 1.97 12.74
C ASN A 6 -18.54 2.27 12.85
N LEU A 7 -18.23 3.50 13.25
CA LEU A 7 -16.86 4.00 13.34
C LEU A 7 -15.96 3.10 14.20
N ARG A 8 -16.49 2.56 15.31
CA ARG A 8 -15.71 1.67 16.19
C ARG A 8 -15.28 0.40 15.46
N ALA A 9 -16.22 -0.26 14.75
CA ALA A 9 -15.90 -1.44 13.97
C ALA A 9 -14.93 -1.12 12.82
N ALA A 10 -15.11 0.01 12.14
CA ALA A 10 -14.20 0.45 11.08
C ALA A 10 -12.77 0.71 11.59
N VAL A 11 -12.63 1.33 12.77
CA VAL A 11 -11.32 1.57 13.41
C VAL A 11 -10.65 0.23 13.79
N LEU A 12 -11.38 -0.69 14.42
CA LEU A 12 -10.84 -2.02 14.75
C LEU A 12 -10.42 -2.80 13.51
N LEU A 13 -11.25 -2.76 12.45
CA LEU A 13 -10.88 -3.37 11.17
C LEU A 13 -9.65 -2.71 10.54
N MET A 14 -9.49 -1.39 10.64
CA MET A 14 -8.32 -0.70 10.12
C MET A 14 -7.05 -1.07 10.90
N LEU A 15 -7.12 -1.17 12.22
CA LEU A 15 -6.01 -1.65 13.04
C LEU A 15 -5.62 -3.10 12.69
N LEU A 16 -6.62 -3.97 12.50
CA LEU A 16 -6.36 -5.34 12.05
C LEU A 16 -5.78 -5.37 10.64
N THR A 17 -6.27 -4.53 9.73
CA THR A 17 -5.76 -4.41 8.36
C THR A 17 -4.30 -4.01 8.36
N THR A 18 -3.94 -2.97 9.11
CA THR A 18 -2.56 -2.47 9.19
C THR A 18 -1.61 -3.49 9.83
N PHE A 19 -2.08 -4.24 10.82
CA PHE A 19 -1.33 -5.37 11.39
C PHE A 19 -1.09 -6.48 10.36
N VAL A 20 -2.15 -6.89 9.62
CA VAL A 20 -2.03 -7.93 8.57
C VAL A 20 -1.11 -7.46 7.45
N PHE A 21 -1.16 -6.19 7.07
CA PHE A 21 -0.24 -5.63 6.08
C PHE A 21 1.21 -5.63 6.59
N ALA A 22 1.46 -5.19 7.82
CA ALA A 22 2.81 -5.24 8.37
C ALA A 22 3.36 -6.67 8.46
N LEU A 23 2.51 -7.64 8.83
CA LEU A 23 2.89 -9.05 8.86
C LEU A 23 3.24 -9.58 7.47
N GLN A 24 2.42 -9.28 6.45
CA GLN A 24 2.70 -9.69 5.07
C GLN A 24 3.98 -9.03 4.53
N ASP A 25 4.27 -7.78 4.92
CA ASP A 25 5.48 -7.07 4.50
C ASP A 25 6.73 -7.70 5.13
N GLY A 26 6.64 -8.12 6.40
CA GLY A 26 7.69 -8.91 7.05
C GLY A 26 7.93 -10.25 6.35
N ILE A 27 6.87 -10.98 6.00
CA ILE A 27 6.98 -12.25 5.26
C ILE A 27 7.54 -12.01 3.85
N SER A 28 7.09 -10.95 3.17
CA SER A 28 7.62 -10.58 1.85
C SER A 28 9.12 -10.29 1.89
N ARG A 29 9.57 -9.54 2.92
CA ARG A 29 10.99 -9.30 3.15
C ARG A 29 11.77 -10.58 3.41
N HIS A 30 11.24 -11.48 4.26
CA HIS A 30 11.89 -12.76 4.53
C HIS A 30 12.09 -13.58 3.26
N LEU A 31 11.04 -13.73 2.46
CA LEU A 31 11.10 -14.48 1.20
C LEU A 31 11.99 -13.79 0.15
N ALA A 32 11.89 -12.47 0.01
CA ALA A 32 12.70 -11.70 -0.92
C ALA A 32 14.20 -11.62 -0.54
N GLY A 33 14.54 -11.93 0.70
CA GLY A 33 15.92 -12.13 1.13
C GLY A 33 16.56 -13.42 0.61
N SER A 34 15.75 -14.39 0.14
CA SER A 34 16.22 -15.71 -0.35
C SER A 34 15.82 -15.97 -1.79
N TYR A 35 14.82 -15.29 -2.32
CA TYR A 35 14.26 -15.51 -3.66
C TYR A 35 14.05 -14.19 -4.38
N ASN A 36 13.97 -14.26 -5.70
CA ASN A 36 13.71 -13.07 -6.51
C ASN A 36 12.36 -12.43 -6.15
N VAL A 37 12.38 -11.12 -5.91
CA VAL A 37 11.20 -10.32 -5.51
C VAL A 37 10.05 -10.50 -6.49
N ILE A 38 10.32 -10.45 -7.80
CA ILE A 38 9.29 -10.53 -8.84
C ILE A 38 8.60 -11.90 -8.82
N MET A 39 9.37 -12.99 -8.62
CA MET A 39 8.81 -14.34 -8.47
C MET A 39 7.89 -14.44 -7.25
N VAL A 40 8.34 -13.95 -6.09
CA VAL A 40 7.54 -13.98 -4.85
C VAL A 40 6.21 -13.23 -5.04
N ILE A 41 6.27 -12.02 -5.63
CA ILE A 41 5.08 -11.22 -5.86
C ILE A 41 4.18 -11.82 -6.96
N MET A 42 4.75 -12.44 -7.99
CA MET A 42 3.99 -13.17 -9.00
C MET A 42 3.13 -14.28 -8.38
N ILE A 43 3.72 -15.14 -7.54
CA ILE A 43 2.98 -16.23 -6.86
C ILE A 43 1.84 -15.66 -6.02
N ARG A 44 2.10 -14.59 -5.26
CA ARG A 44 1.09 -13.87 -4.48
C ARG A 44 -0.06 -13.36 -5.37
N TYR A 45 0.26 -12.77 -6.53
CA TYR A 45 -0.75 -12.26 -7.47
C TYR A 45 -1.51 -13.39 -8.18
N TRP A 46 -0.91 -14.53 -8.43
CA TRP A 46 -1.62 -15.71 -8.94
C TRP A 46 -2.70 -16.18 -7.96
N PHE A 47 -2.34 -16.27 -6.68
CA PHE A 47 -3.32 -16.58 -5.64
C PHE A 47 -4.42 -15.51 -5.58
N PHE A 48 -4.04 -14.24 -5.63
CA PHE A 48 -4.99 -13.13 -5.61
C PHE A 48 -5.94 -13.18 -6.81
N ALA A 49 -5.43 -13.40 -8.02
CA ALA A 49 -6.25 -13.57 -9.23
C ALA A 49 -7.20 -14.77 -9.11
N ALA A 50 -6.69 -15.93 -8.67
CA ALA A 50 -7.53 -17.12 -8.43
C ALA A 50 -8.66 -16.81 -7.41
N PHE A 51 -8.34 -16.11 -6.33
CA PHE A 51 -9.31 -15.72 -5.30
C PHE A 51 -10.40 -14.79 -5.89
N VAL A 52 -10.03 -13.71 -6.57
CA VAL A 52 -11.02 -12.76 -7.11
C VAL A 52 -11.87 -13.39 -8.22
N VAL A 53 -11.30 -14.27 -9.04
CA VAL A 53 -12.03 -15.03 -10.07
C VAL A 53 -13.00 -16.00 -9.41
N ALA A 54 -12.58 -16.75 -8.39
CA ALA A 54 -13.45 -17.68 -7.65
C ALA A 54 -14.61 -16.96 -6.95
N VAL A 55 -14.35 -15.80 -6.33
CA VAL A 55 -15.40 -14.96 -5.72
C VAL A 55 -16.35 -14.41 -6.77
N ALA A 56 -15.83 -13.92 -7.91
CA ALA A 56 -16.63 -13.40 -9.00
C ALA A 56 -17.53 -14.49 -9.61
N ALA A 57 -17.00 -15.71 -9.83
CA ALA A 57 -17.74 -16.83 -10.38
C ALA A 57 -18.96 -17.25 -9.51
N ARG A 58 -18.89 -17.04 -8.19
CA ARG A 58 -19.97 -17.37 -7.25
C ARG A 58 -21.04 -16.26 -7.10
N LYS A 59 -20.79 -15.06 -7.62
CA LYS A 59 -21.75 -13.94 -7.56
C LYS A 59 -22.70 -13.94 -8.74
N ALA A 60 -23.88 -13.34 -8.54
CA ALA A 60 -24.83 -13.10 -9.64
C ALA A 60 -24.16 -12.26 -10.76
N GLY A 61 -24.24 -12.73 -12.00
CA GLY A 61 -23.57 -12.14 -13.15
C GLY A 61 -22.16 -12.67 -13.43
N GLY A 62 -21.57 -13.44 -12.50
CA GLY A 62 -20.31 -14.16 -12.72
C GLY A 62 -19.10 -13.26 -12.99
N ILE A 63 -18.07 -13.86 -13.59
CA ILE A 63 -16.81 -13.18 -13.97
C ILE A 63 -17.08 -12.03 -14.96
N ARG A 64 -18.02 -12.21 -15.87
CA ARG A 64 -18.33 -11.18 -16.89
C ARG A 64 -18.82 -9.88 -16.24
N ALA A 65 -19.66 -9.97 -15.21
CA ALA A 65 -20.12 -8.79 -14.48
C ALA A 65 -19.02 -8.12 -13.67
N ALA A 66 -18.13 -8.91 -13.04
CA ALA A 66 -16.98 -8.38 -12.30
C ALA A 66 -15.95 -7.70 -13.22
N ALA A 67 -15.75 -8.24 -14.44
CA ALA A 67 -14.84 -7.67 -15.42
C ALA A 67 -15.44 -6.45 -16.17
N ALA A 68 -16.78 -6.27 -16.14
CA ALA A 68 -17.41 -5.18 -16.86
C ALA A 68 -17.01 -3.81 -16.30
N THR A 69 -16.36 -3.00 -17.13
CA THR A 69 -15.89 -1.65 -16.77
C THR A 69 -16.12 -0.69 -17.93
N LYS A 70 -16.36 0.58 -17.60
CA LYS A 70 -16.41 1.68 -18.57
C LYS A 70 -15.03 2.30 -18.82
N GLN A 71 -14.02 1.87 -18.05
CA GLN A 71 -12.67 2.44 -18.03
C GLN A 71 -11.56 1.36 -18.08
N PRO A 72 -11.55 0.47 -19.12
CA PRO A 72 -10.67 -0.69 -19.15
C PRO A 72 -9.17 -0.31 -19.13
N VAL A 73 -8.78 0.74 -19.85
CA VAL A 73 -7.39 1.21 -19.88
C VAL A 73 -6.95 1.72 -18.50
N LEU A 74 -7.81 2.48 -17.81
CA LEU A 74 -7.53 2.98 -16.46
C LEU A 74 -7.42 1.82 -15.47
N GLN A 75 -8.32 0.83 -15.52
CA GLN A 75 -8.29 -0.34 -14.65
C GLN A 75 -7.03 -1.19 -14.89
N ALA A 76 -6.64 -1.39 -16.16
CA ALA A 76 -5.42 -2.09 -16.51
C ALA A 76 -4.17 -1.35 -16.00
N PHE A 77 -4.10 -0.02 -16.21
CA PHE A 77 -2.99 0.79 -15.73
C PHE A 77 -2.88 0.78 -14.20
N ARG A 78 -4.00 0.84 -13.49
CA ARG A 78 -4.02 0.72 -12.02
C ARG A 78 -3.49 -0.64 -11.54
N GLY A 79 -3.92 -1.73 -12.18
CA GLY A 79 -3.44 -3.08 -11.85
C GLY A 79 -1.92 -3.21 -12.09
N PHE A 80 -1.43 -2.71 -13.22
CA PHE A 80 -0.01 -2.64 -13.54
C PHE A 80 0.75 -1.81 -12.50
N LEU A 81 0.27 -0.60 -12.20
CA LEU A 81 0.91 0.33 -11.28
C LEU A 81 1.06 -0.26 -9.87
N LEU A 82 0.00 -0.88 -9.34
CA LEU A 82 0.07 -1.51 -8.03
C LEU A 82 1.00 -2.73 -8.01
N ALA A 83 0.95 -3.58 -9.03
CA ALA A 83 1.83 -4.75 -9.11
C ALA A 83 3.31 -4.35 -9.14
N THR A 84 3.64 -3.29 -9.90
CA THR A 84 5.00 -2.75 -9.97
C THR A 84 5.38 -2.05 -8.66
N GLU A 85 4.47 -1.28 -8.08
CA GLU A 85 4.69 -0.62 -6.77
C GLU A 85 5.05 -1.62 -5.69
N VAL A 86 4.29 -2.71 -5.56
CA VAL A 86 4.58 -3.76 -4.58
C VAL A 86 5.97 -4.37 -4.79
N CYS A 87 6.39 -4.61 -6.04
CA CYS A 87 7.74 -5.08 -6.33
C CYS A 87 8.81 -4.07 -5.87
N VAL A 88 8.61 -2.78 -6.17
CA VAL A 88 9.51 -1.70 -5.76
C VAL A 88 9.58 -1.59 -4.24
N MET A 89 8.44 -1.65 -3.55
CA MET A 89 8.40 -1.57 -2.09
C MET A 89 9.09 -2.76 -1.43
N VAL A 90 8.86 -3.99 -1.90
CA VAL A 90 9.52 -5.19 -1.37
C VAL A 90 11.03 -5.16 -1.66
N ALA A 91 11.47 -4.65 -2.80
CA ALA A 91 12.88 -4.37 -3.03
C ALA A 91 13.44 -3.35 -2.01
N GLY A 92 12.68 -2.32 -1.66
CA GLY A 92 13.04 -1.41 -0.57
C GLY A 92 13.27 -2.14 0.76
N PHE A 93 12.42 -3.10 1.10
CA PHE A 93 12.60 -3.90 2.33
C PHE A 93 13.90 -4.71 2.35
N THR A 94 14.36 -5.20 1.21
CA THR A 94 15.63 -5.94 1.12
C THR A 94 16.85 -5.02 1.18
N LEU A 95 16.72 -3.80 0.70
CA LEU A 95 17.81 -2.83 0.64
C LEU A 95 17.99 -2.04 1.95
N LEU A 96 16.88 -1.58 2.55
CA LEU A 96 16.89 -0.68 3.72
C LEU A 96 16.34 -1.31 4.98
N GLY A 97 15.64 -2.43 4.88
CA GLY A 97 14.86 -2.99 5.98
C GLY A 97 13.45 -2.42 6.07
N LEU A 98 12.65 -3.02 6.97
CA LEU A 98 11.23 -2.68 7.14
C LEU A 98 11.03 -1.30 7.76
N VAL A 99 11.80 -0.98 8.82
CA VAL A 99 11.63 0.25 9.59
C VAL A 99 11.84 1.47 8.71
N GLU A 100 12.99 1.54 8.05
CA GLU A 100 13.35 2.70 7.24
C GLU A 100 12.48 2.83 5.99
N SER A 101 12.19 1.71 5.32
CA SER A 101 11.31 1.70 4.15
C SER A 101 9.91 2.21 4.49
N HIS A 102 9.30 1.77 5.62
CA HIS A 102 7.99 2.23 6.04
C HIS A 102 8.01 3.68 6.54
N ALA A 103 9.11 4.13 7.16
CA ALA A 103 9.25 5.52 7.58
C ALA A 103 9.22 6.47 6.37
N VAL A 104 9.91 6.13 5.29
CA VAL A 104 9.88 6.89 4.04
C VAL A 104 8.53 6.74 3.33
N PHE A 105 7.99 5.51 3.27
CA PHE A 105 6.69 5.23 2.63
C PHE A 105 5.54 5.99 3.30
N ALA A 106 5.63 6.28 4.60
CA ALA A 106 4.62 7.05 5.33
C ALA A 106 4.36 8.45 4.76
N CYS A 107 5.17 8.94 3.81
CA CYS A 107 4.90 10.19 3.08
C CYS A 107 3.85 10.04 1.96
N TYR A 108 3.38 8.82 1.61
CA TYR A 108 2.40 8.65 0.52
C TYR A 108 1.12 9.49 0.68
N PRO A 109 0.56 9.75 1.89
CA PRO A 109 -0.61 10.61 2.02
C PRO A 109 -0.32 12.06 1.63
N LEU A 110 0.93 12.52 1.77
CA LEU A 110 1.36 13.85 1.33
C LEU A 110 1.40 13.94 -0.19
N PHE A 111 1.87 12.88 -0.87
CA PHE A 111 1.78 12.76 -2.32
C PHE A 111 0.32 12.71 -2.80
N VAL A 112 -0.55 11.97 -2.10
CA VAL A 112 -1.99 11.98 -2.41
C VAL A 112 -2.53 13.40 -2.32
N ALA A 113 -2.20 14.13 -1.25
CA ALA A 113 -2.62 15.50 -1.05
C ALA A 113 -2.09 16.45 -2.15
N ALA A 114 -0.82 16.33 -2.53
CA ALA A 114 -0.20 17.15 -3.56
C ALA A 114 -0.79 16.89 -4.96
N LEU A 115 -1.02 15.63 -5.30
CA LEU A 115 -1.48 15.19 -6.61
C LEU A 115 -3.01 15.22 -6.77
N SER A 116 -3.78 15.42 -5.68
CA SER A 116 -5.24 15.47 -5.74
C SER A 116 -5.77 16.60 -6.63
N GLY A 117 -5.05 17.73 -6.69
CA GLY A 117 -5.36 18.83 -7.59
C GLY A 117 -5.30 18.42 -9.07
N PRO A 118 -4.12 18.07 -9.59
CA PRO A 118 -3.95 17.71 -11.00
C PRO A 118 -4.70 16.46 -11.43
N VAL A 119 -4.88 15.45 -10.55
CA VAL A 119 -5.51 14.18 -10.91
C VAL A 119 -7.03 14.20 -10.75
N LEU A 120 -7.54 14.82 -9.69
CA LEU A 120 -8.97 14.80 -9.36
C LEU A 120 -9.68 16.13 -9.60
N GLY A 121 -8.93 17.20 -9.88
CA GLY A 121 -9.43 18.57 -10.02
C GLY A 121 -9.76 19.24 -8.68
N GLU A 122 -9.21 18.73 -7.57
CA GLU A 122 -9.45 19.28 -6.24
C GLU A 122 -8.60 20.53 -5.98
N ARG A 123 -9.14 21.51 -5.24
CA ARG A 123 -8.37 22.70 -4.85
C ARG A 123 -7.55 22.41 -3.60
N VAL A 124 -6.24 22.46 -3.73
CA VAL A 124 -5.31 22.29 -2.62
C VAL A 124 -5.01 23.66 -2.01
N GLY A 125 -5.53 23.95 -0.81
CA GLY A 125 -5.31 25.21 -0.12
C GLY A 125 -3.85 25.36 0.36
N TRP A 126 -3.39 26.62 0.58
CA TRP A 126 -2.01 26.93 0.97
C TRP A 126 -1.53 26.25 2.26
N ARG A 127 -2.44 26.04 3.23
CA ARG A 127 -2.13 25.33 4.50
C ARG A 127 -1.81 23.86 4.27
N ARG A 128 -2.47 23.24 3.28
CA ARG A 128 -2.21 21.86 2.87
C ARG A 128 -0.83 21.77 2.19
N TRP A 129 -0.45 22.76 1.40
CA TRP A 129 0.89 22.88 0.85
C TRP A 129 1.97 23.04 1.93
N LEU A 130 1.71 23.79 3.02
CA LEU A 130 2.63 23.85 4.16
C LEU A 130 2.80 22.51 4.85
N ALA A 131 1.72 21.76 5.05
CA ALA A 131 1.80 20.42 5.63
C ALA A 131 2.58 19.45 4.71
N ILE A 132 2.37 19.52 3.40
CA ILE A 132 3.15 18.76 2.42
C ILE A 132 4.63 19.12 2.53
N ALA A 133 4.98 20.39 2.55
CA ALA A 133 6.36 20.85 2.69
C ALA A 133 6.99 20.37 4.01
N ALA A 134 6.27 20.47 5.13
CA ALA A 134 6.73 19.95 6.43
C ALA A 134 6.98 18.44 6.37
N GLY A 135 6.10 17.67 5.73
CA GLY A 135 6.31 16.23 5.55
C GLY A 135 7.54 15.92 4.70
N PHE A 136 7.80 16.68 3.64
CA PHE A 136 9.02 16.52 2.85
C PHE A 136 10.29 16.90 3.63
N VAL A 137 10.22 17.85 4.57
CA VAL A 137 11.33 18.07 5.54
C VAL A 137 11.59 16.81 6.37
N GLY A 138 10.53 16.12 6.82
CA GLY A 138 10.67 14.82 7.48
C GLY A 138 11.37 13.77 6.62
N VAL A 139 11.06 13.69 5.32
CA VAL A 139 11.79 12.84 4.37
C VAL A 139 13.26 13.24 4.28
N MET A 140 13.57 14.52 4.19
CA MET A 140 14.97 15.01 4.17
C MET A 140 15.74 14.66 5.45
N ILE A 141 15.07 14.67 6.61
CA ILE A 141 15.67 14.25 7.88
C ILE A 141 16.03 12.75 7.83
N ILE A 142 15.17 11.90 7.26
CA ILE A 142 15.45 10.46 7.11
C ILE A 142 16.59 10.23 6.11
N LEU A 143 16.55 10.91 4.98
CA LEU A 143 17.50 10.71 3.88
C LEU A 143 18.89 11.30 4.16
N GLN A 144 19.00 12.34 4.99
CA GLN A 144 20.24 13.06 5.33
C GLN A 144 21.15 13.38 4.11
N PRO A 145 20.64 14.01 3.04
CA PRO A 145 21.47 14.30 1.87
C PRO A 145 22.64 15.24 2.23
N GLY A 146 23.86 14.84 1.88
CA GLY A 146 25.05 15.67 2.05
C GLY A 146 25.85 15.47 3.35
N VAL A 147 25.42 14.62 4.28
CA VAL A 147 26.12 14.35 5.55
C VAL A 147 26.92 13.04 5.53
N GLY A 148 27.17 12.47 4.34
CA GLY A 148 27.95 11.24 4.16
C GLY A 148 27.21 9.94 4.53
N VAL A 149 25.94 10.02 4.93
CA VAL A 149 25.11 8.89 5.36
C VAL A 149 23.93 8.69 4.40
N PHE A 150 23.86 9.45 3.31
CA PHE A 150 22.80 9.27 2.31
C PHE A 150 22.88 7.88 1.69
N ASP A 151 21.89 7.06 1.97
CA ASP A 151 21.72 5.79 1.27
C ASP A 151 20.82 6.01 0.05
N PRO A 152 21.38 5.90 -1.18
CA PRO A 152 20.58 6.03 -2.40
C PRO A 152 19.40 5.05 -2.46
N ALA A 153 19.48 3.94 -1.74
CA ALA A 153 18.41 2.94 -1.66
C ALA A 153 17.11 3.53 -1.06
N ALA A 154 17.19 4.61 -0.27
CA ALA A 154 16.02 5.29 0.28
C ALA A 154 15.13 5.97 -0.78
N ILE A 155 15.63 6.16 -2.01
CA ILE A 155 14.83 6.59 -3.15
C ILE A 155 13.79 5.51 -3.53
N VAL A 156 14.09 4.24 -3.29
CA VAL A 156 13.23 3.12 -3.67
C VAL A 156 11.85 3.18 -2.96
N PRO A 157 11.76 3.23 -1.62
CA PRO A 157 10.47 3.38 -0.95
C PRO A 157 9.82 4.76 -1.18
N LEU A 158 10.59 5.80 -1.51
CA LEU A 158 10.04 7.10 -1.90
C LEU A 158 9.31 7.00 -3.26
N VAL A 159 9.89 6.31 -4.24
CA VAL A 159 9.24 6.03 -5.52
C VAL A 159 8.01 5.15 -5.31
N ALA A 160 8.10 4.10 -4.49
CA ALA A 160 6.96 3.26 -4.16
C ALA A 160 5.82 4.08 -3.54
N SER A 161 6.11 5.02 -2.63
CA SER A 161 5.09 5.88 -2.02
C SER A 161 4.41 6.81 -3.03
N ALA A 162 5.15 7.35 -3.99
CA ALA A 162 4.58 8.15 -5.09
C ALA A 162 3.71 7.31 -6.03
N MET A 163 4.15 6.08 -6.36
CA MET A 163 3.38 5.13 -7.17
C MET A 163 2.09 4.72 -6.46
N PHE A 164 2.15 4.42 -5.16
CA PHE A 164 0.99 4.09 -4.36
C PHE A 164 0.01 5.25 -4.24
N ALA A 165 0.51 6.48 -4.07
CA ALA A 165 -0.32 7.68 -4.06
C ALA A 165 -1.06 7.86 -5.39
N LEU A 166 -0.39 7.68 -6.51
CA LEU A 166 -1.01 7.73 -7.83
C LEU A 166 -2.06 6.62 -7.99
N TYR A 167 -1.74 5.39 -7.58
CA TYR A 167 -2.70 4.27 -7.57
C TYR A 167 -3.95 4.60 -6.75
N ALA A 168 -3.80 5.18 -5.55
CA ALA A 168 -4.91 5.56 -4.69
C ALA A 168 -5.81 6.63 -5.35
N LEU A 169 -5.22 7.66 -5.97
CA LEU A 169 -5.95 8.71 -6.68
C LEU A 169 -6.68 8.18 -7.91
N LEU A 170 -6.03 7.33 -8.71
CA LEU A 170 -6.65 6.68 -9.87
C LEU A 170 -7.75 5.71 -9.45
N THR A 171 -7.61 5.06 -8.28
CA THR A 171 -8.68 4.24 -7.68
C THR A 171 -9.90 5.08 -7.35
N ARG A 172 -9.70 6.24 -6.72
CA ARG A 172 -10.77 7.19 -6.42
C ARG A 172 -11.42 7.73 -7.70
N PHE A 173 -10.62 8.00 -8.73
CA PHE A 173 -11.12 8.42 -10.04
C PHE A 173 -11.98 7.32 -10.69
N ALA A 174 -11.50 6.07 -10.69
CA ALA A 174 -12.21 4.92 -11.26
C ALA A 174 -13.55 4.65 -10.55
N ALA A 175 -13.62 4.87 -9.23
CA ALA A 175 -14.83 4.68 -8.43
C ALA A 175 -16.00 5.59 -8.82
N ARG A 176 -15.77 6.60 -9.68
CA ARG A 176 -16.85 7.44 -10.26
C ARG A 176 -17.77 6.65 -11.22
N LEU A 177 -17.25 5.62 -11.86
CA LEU A 177 -17.96 4.85 -12.90
C LEU A 177 -17.97 3.34 -12.64
N ASP A 178 -17.01 2.82 -11.87
CA ASP A 178 -16.83 1.40 -11.61
C ASP A 178 -17.06 1.06 -10.14
N THR A 179 -17.45 -0.18 -9.87
CA THR A 179 -17.63 -0.67 -8.51
C THR A 179 -16.28 -1.06 -7.87
N THR A 180 -16.24 -1.12 -6.54
CA THR A 180 -15.09 -1.64 -5.81
C THR A 180 -14.77 -3.09 -6.20
N ALA A 181 -15.80 -3.91 -6.46
CA ALA A 181 -15.62 -5.29 -6.89
C ALA A 181 -14.93 -5.37 -8.25
N THR A 182 -15.33 -4.52 -9.21
CA THR A 182 -14.69 -4.40 -10.52
C THR A 182 -13.23 -3.97 -10.39
N SER A 183 -12.97 -2.92 -9.62
CA SER A 183 -11.61 -2.44 -9.38
C SER A 183 -10.72 -3.51 -8.72
N PHE A 184 -11.24 -4.27 -7.77
CA PHE A 184 -10.53 -5.34 -7.08
C PHE A 184 -10.23 -6.53 -8.03
N PHE A 185 -11.20 -6.90 -8.87
CA PHE A 185 -11.03 -7.93 -9.90
C PHE A 185 -9.90 -7.57 -10.89
N TRP A 186 -9.93 -6.34 -11.44
CA TRP A 186 -8.92 -5.87 -12.37
C TRP A 186 -7.52 -5.79 -11.73
N THR A 187 -7.44 -5.31 -10.51
CA THR A 187 -6.15 -5.22 -9.78
C THR A 187 -5.49 -6.60 -9.64
N GLY A 188 -6.24 -7.62 -9.20
CA GLY A 188 -5.70 -8.97 -9.04
C GLY A 188 -5.33 -9.63 -10.37
N THR A 189 -6.24 -9.55 -11.37
CA THR A 189 -6.02 -10.23 -12.67
C THR A 189 -4.94 -9.57 -13.51
N VAL A 190 -4.90 -8.24 -13.60
CA VAL A 190 -3.87 -7.53 -14.35
C VAL A 190 -2.50 -7.71 -13.70
N GLY A 191 -2.41 -7.60 -12.36
CA GLY A 191 -1.14 -7.85 -11.67
C GLY A 191 -0.60 -9.25 -11.92
N ALA A 192 -1.46 -10.27 -11.90
CA ALA A 192 -1.06 -11.64 -12.25
C ALA A 192 -0.55 -11.74 -13.69
N VAL A 193 -1.26 -11.15 -14.66
CA VAL A 193 -0.83 -11.17 -16.08
C VAL A 193 0.51 -10.49 -16.27
N VAL A 194 0.68 -9.30 -15.68
CA VAL A 194 1.90 -8.49 -15.81
C VAL A 194 3.12 -9.20 -15.23
N LEU A 195 2.96 -9.83 -14.07
CA LEU A 195 4.06 -10.45 -13.35
C LEU A 195 4.38 -11.87 -13.84
N THR A 196 3.48 -12.54 -14.58
CA THR A 196 3.67 -13.93 -14.99
C THR A 196 4.91 -14.11 -15.86
N GLY A 197 5.09 -13.30 -16.89
CA GLY A 197 6.26 -13.41 -17.79
C GLY A 197 7.59 -13.21 -17.05
N PRO A 198 7.80 -12.05 -16.41
CA PRO A 198 9.02 -11.78 -15.65
C PRO A 198 9.25 -12.74 -14.49
N GLY A 199 8.20 -13.11 -13.76
CA GLY A 199 8.31 -14.01 -12.61
C GLY A 199 8.65 -15.45 -12.99
N LEU A 200 8.14 -15.95 -14.14
CA LEU A 200 8.53 -17.24 -14.67
C LEU A 200 9.98 -17.25 -15.20
N TRP A 201 10.40 -16.15 -15.81
CA TRP A 201 11.80 -15.99 -16.25
C TRP A 201 12.79 -16.03 -15.08
N LEU A 202 12.39 -15.47 -13.92
CA LEU A 202 13.19 -15.38 -12.71
C LEU A 202 12.81 -16.47 -11.69
N TRP A 203 12.21 -17.57 -12.17
CA TRP A 203 11.77 -18.66 -11.31
C TRP A 203 12.95 -19.42 -10.69
N GLU A 204 12.87 -19.59 -9.37
CA GLU A 204 13.80 -20.38 -8.58
C GLU A 204 13.03 -21.43 -7.76
N PRO A 205 13.55 -22.68 -7.63
CA PRO A 205 12.93 -23.69 -6.79
C PRO A 205 12.85 -23.23 -5.33
N MET A 206 11.64 -23.20 -4.78
CA MET A 206 11.42 -22.78 -3.38
C MET A 206 11.45 -24.00 -2.46
N SER A 207 12.14 -23.89 -1.31
CA SER A 207 12.19 -24.93 -0.28
C SER A 207 10.83 -25.13 0.40
N ALA A 208 10.56 -26.33 0.91
CA ALA A 208 9.28 -26.64 1.57
C ALA A 208 8.93 -25.70 2.74
N PRO A 209 9.87 -25.31 3.64
CA PRO A 209 9.58 -24.30 4.68
C PRO A 209 9.16 -22.96 4.10
N ASN A 210 9.80 -22.51 3.02
CA ASN A 210 9.48 -21.22 2.39
C ASN A 210 8.16 -21.26 1.62
N TRP A 211 7.72 -22.41 1.12
CA TRP A 211 6.38 -22.60 0.59
C TRP A 211 5.31 -22.42 1.68
N ALA A 212 5.58 -22.80 2.94
CA ALA A 212 4.68 -22.50 4.04
C ALA A 212 4.55 -20.99 4.28
N TRP A 213 5.68 -20.26 4.30
CA TRP A 213 5.67 -18.79 4.38
C TRP A 213 4.96 -18.14 3.18
N MET A 214 5.21 -18.65 1.97
CA MET A 214 4.54 -18.18 0.76
C MET A 214 3.02 -18.36 0.84
N SER A 215 2.56 -19.50 1.38
CA SER A 215 1.13 -19.76 1.57
C SER A 215 0.50 -18.77 2.55
N VAL A 216 1.18 -18.46 3.66
CA VAL A 216 0.74 -17.44 4.62
C VAL A 216 0.73 -16.06 3.95
N LEU A 217 1.74 -15.72 3.14
CA LEU A 217 1.79 -14.47 2.40
C LEU A 217 0.61 -14.32 1.42
N CYS A 218 0.27 -15.39 0.70
CA CYS A 218 -0.86 -15.40 -0.23
C CYS A 218 -2.19 -15.14 0.50
N VAL A 219 -2.41 -15.81 1.63
CA VAL A 219 -3.63 -15.66 2.45
C VAL A 219 -3.70 -14.27 3.08
N THR A 220 -2.63 -13.83 3.71
CA THR A 220 -2.59 -12.51 4.36
C THR A 220 -2.72 -11.37 3.36
N GLY A 221 -2.18 -11.52 2.14
CA GLY A 221 -2.34 -10.57 1.06
C GLY A 221 -3.80 -10.40 0.63
N ALA A 222 -4.51 -11.51 0.38
CA ALA A 222 -5.93 -11.47 0.03
C ALA A 222 -6.79 -10.96 1.22
N LEU A 223 -6.50 -11.42 2.44
CA LEU A 223 -7.19 -11.02 3.66
C LEU A 223 -7.03 -9.52 3.93
N GLY A 224 -5.81 -8.99 3.87
CA GLY A 224 -5.54 -7.56 4.12
C GLY A 224 -6.32 -6.65 3.18
N HIS A 225 -6.33 -6.95 1.88
CA HIS A 225 -7.13 -6.18 0.91
C HIS A 225 -8.63 -6.33 1.13
N TRP A 226 -9.12 -7.52 1.51
CA TRP A 226 -10.52 -7.71 1.86
C TRP A 226 -10.91 -6.90 3.09
N LEU A 227 -10.11 -6.94 4.16
CA LEU A 227 -10.33 -6.16 5.38
C LEU A 227 -10.36 -4.66 5.09
N LEU A 228 -9.43 -4.15 4.27
CA LEU A 228 -9.37 -2.74 3.87
C LEU A 228 -10.65 -2.29 3.17
N ILE A 229 -11.16 -3.11 2.24
CA ILE A 229 -12.41 -2.80 1.53
C ILE A 229 -13.57 -2.76 2.51
N ARG A 230 -13.68 -3.75 3.41
CA ARG A 230 -14.73 -3.79 4.42
C ARG A 230 -14.65 -2.59 5.37
N CYS A 231 -13.45 -2.14 5.69
CA CYS A 231 -13.24 -0.94 6.48
C CYS A 231 -13.84 0.30 5.80
N TYR A 232 -13.57 0.50 4.51
CA TYR A 232 -14.11 1.62 3.73
C TYR A 232 -15.62 1.52 3.46
N GLU A 233 -16.22 0.34 3.55
CA GLU A 233 -17.68 0.17 3.48
C GLU A 233 -18.39 0.60 4.78
N LEU A 234 -17.69 0.62 5.93
CA LEU A 234 -18.25 0.91 7.25
C LEU A 234 -18.09 2.37 7.68
N ALA A 235 -17.08 3.07 7.15
CA ALA A 235 -16.83 4.46 7.50
C ALA A 235 -16.17 5.23 6.35
N GLU A 236 -16.26 6.55 6.41
CA GLU A 236 -15.57 7.42 5.46
C GLU A 236 -14.05 7.26 5.56
N ALA A 237 -13.37 7.28 4.41
CA ALA A 237 -11.91 7.16 4.36
C ALA A 237 -11.21 8.18 5.25
N SER A 238 -11.67 9.43 5.27
CA SER A 238 -11.11 10.49 6.11
C SER A 238 -11.23 10.23 7.62
N ALA A 239 -12.20 9.40 8.05
CA ALA A 239 -12.38 9.05 9.46
C ALA A 239 -11.38 8.00 9.94
N ILE A 240 -11.00 7.07 9.05
CA ILE A 240 -10.16 5.91 9.37
C ILE A 240 -8.69 6.08 8.93
N GLN A 241 -8.41 7.00 8.00
CA GLN A 241 -7.06 7.23 7.47
C GLN A 241 -5.98 7.49 8.57
N PRO A 242 -6.25 8.20 9.68
CA PRO A 242 -5.26 8.36 10.76
C PRO A 242 -4.76 7.03 11.33
N PHE A 243 -5.62 6.00 11.33
CA PHE A 243 -5.27 4.68 11.85
C PHE A 243 -4.40 3.87 10.87
N ALA A 244 -4.29 4.28 9.61
CA ALA A 244 -3.37 3.68 8.64
C ALA A 244 -1.90 3.83 9.05
N TYR A 245 -1.55 4.91 9.79
CA TYR A 245 -0.19 5.08 10.32
C TYR A 245 0.24 4.02 11.33
N PHE A 246 -0.69 3.24 11.90
CA PHE A 246 -0.33 2.09 12.74
C PHE A 246 0.44 1.01 11.97
N GLN A 247 0.34 0.96 10.64
CA GLN A 247 1.18 0.08 9.84
C GLN A 247 2.67 0.36 10.07
N LEU A 248 3.08 1.62 10.18
CA LEU A 248 4.46 1.99 10.52
C LEU A 248 4.86 1.44 11.89
N VAL A 249 3.97 1.53 12.89
CA VAL A 249 4.23 1.03 14.24
C VAL A 249 4.39 -0.50 14.23
N PHE A 250 3.48 -1.23 13.56
CA PHE A 250 3.57 -2.69 13.47
C PHE A 250 4.76 -3.15 12.63
N ALA A 251 5.07 -2.47 11.52
CA ALA A 251 6.24 -2.77 10.71
C ALA A 251 7.55 -2.52 11.48
N ALA A 252 7.63 -1.43 12.25
CA ALA A 252 8.75 -1.15 13.12
C ALA A 252 8.92 -2.24 14.21
N ALA A 253 7.82 -2.67 14.83
CA ALA A 253 7.85 -3.76 15.79
C ALA A 253 8.37 -5.08 15.17
N ILE A 254 7.91 -5.43 13.97
CA ILE A 254 8.39 -6.61 13.24
C ILE A 254 9.87 -6.45 12.86
N GLY A 255 10.28 -5.28 12.36
CA GLY A 255 11.67 -4.98 12.02
C GLY A 255 12.61 -5.16 13.21
N LEU A 256 12.23 -4.61 14.37
CA LEU A 256 13.00 -4.72 15.61
C LEU A 256 13.04 -6.16 16.15
N LEU A 257 11.86 -6.81 16.29
CA LEU A 257 11.73 -8.06 17.03
C LEU A 257 12.10 -9.29 16.19
N VAL A 258 11.84 -9.26 14.88
CA VAL A 258 12.06 -10.43 13.99
C VAL A 258 13.37 -10.29 13.23
N PHE A 259 13.68 -9.08 12.75
CA PHE A 259 14.86 -8.86 11.90
C PHE A 259 16.04 -8.22 12.65
N GLY A 260 15.89 -7.87 13.94
CA GLY A 260 16.93 -7.24 14.72
C GLY A 260 17.36 -5.86 14.20
N GLU A 261 16.46 -5.14 13.52
CA GLU A 261 16.73 -3.80 13.01
C GLU A 261 16.86 -2.81 14.15
N ASN A 262 17.66 -1.77 13.94
CA ASN A 262 17.79 -0.65 14.87
C ASN A 262 17.08 0.58 14.27
N ILE A 263 16.34 1.30 15.12
CA ILE A 263 15.74 2.57 14.70
C ILE A 263 16.78 3.67 14.91
N ARG A 264 17.30 4.22 13.82
CA ARG A 264 18.15 5.41 13.90
C ARG A 264 17.34 6.60 14.40
N PRO A 265 17.91 7.49 15.27
CA PRO A 265 17.19 8.66 15.78
C PRO A 265 16.61 9.55 14.67
N GLU A 266 17.34 9.70 13.57
CA GLU A 266 16.92 10.50 12.41
C GLU A 266 15.67 9.91 11.74
N VAL A 267 15.60 8.57 11.64
CA VAL A 267 14.43 7.86 11.10
C VAL A 267 13.22 8.08 12.01
N ALA A 268 13.40 7.99 13.34
CA ALA A 268 12.34 8.23 14.30
C ALA A 268 11.83 9.68 14.23
N VAL A 269 12.71 10.67 14.21
CA VAL A 269 12.36 12.10 14.12
C VAL A 269 11.67 12.41 12.80
N GLY A 270 12.25 11.97 11.66
CA GLY A 270 11.66 12.19 10.35
C GLY A 270 10.28 11.53 10.18
N ALA A 271 10.11 10.30 10.68
CA ALA A 271 8.81 9.62 10.69
C ALA A 271 7.77 10.37 11.52
N LEU A 272 8.13 10.89 12.70
CA LEU A 272 7.24 11.72 13.52
C LEU A 272 6.81 13.00 12.79
N VAL A 273 7.72 13.66 12.07
CA VAL A 273 7.39 14.85 11.26
C VAL A 273 6.43 14.49 10.12
N ILE A 274 6.68 13.39 9.40
CA ILE A 274 5.81 12.93 8.30
C ILE A 274 4.40 12.60 8.81
N VAL A 275 4.32 11.80 9.87
CA VAL A 275 3.04 11.41 10.48
C VAL A 275 2.30 12.63 11.01
N GLY A 276 2.98 13.54 11.70
CA GLY A 276 2.41 14.78 12.20
C GLY A 276 1.85 15.67 11.09
N ALA A 277 2.58 15.83 9.99
CA ALA A 277 2.12 16.58 8.81
C ALA A 277 0.90 15.92 8.14
N GLY A 278 0.91 14.59 8.03
CA GLY A 278 -0.21 13.83 7.49
C GLY A 278 -1.47 13.94 8.36
N LEU A 279 -1.33 13.78 9.67
CA LEU A 279 -2.45 13.93 10.63
C LEU A 279 -3.01 15.36 10.65
N PHE A 280 -2.15 16.38 10.56
CA PHE A 280 -2.58 17.78 10.43
C PHE A 280 -3.42 17.99 9.17
N THR A 281 -2.99 17.45 8.03
CA THR A 281 -3.74 17.52 6.77
C THR A 281 -5.15 16.91 6.93
N LEU A 282 -5.24 15.72 7.51
CA LEU A 282 -6.51 15.01 7.73
C LEU A 282 -7.42 15.73 8.73
N TRP A 283 -6.85 16.28 9.81
CA TRP A 283 -7.61 17.06 10.78
C TRP A 283 -8.24 18.31 10.16
N ARG A 284 -7.51 19.01 9.30
CA ARG A 284 -8.02 20.20 8.60
C ARG A 284 -9.11 19.87 7.59
N GLU A 285 -9.02 18.75 6.88
CA GLU A 285 -10.08 18.30 5.98
C GLU A 285 -11.41 18.09 6.71
N ARG A 286 -11.35 17.57 7.93
CA ARG A 286 -12.56 17.41 8.78
C ARG A 286 -13.19 18.74 9.21
N GLN A 287 -12.40 19.79 9.40
CA GLN A 287 -12.93 21.11 9.79
C GLN A 287 -13.58 21.89 8.65
N GLN A 288 -13.32 21.50 7.40
CA GLN A 288 -13.85 22.18 6.20
C GLN A 288 -15.12 21.53 5.65
N ARG A 289 -15.52 20.39 6.23
CA ARG A 289 -16.80 19.72 5.97
C ARG A 289 -17.85 20.10 7.01
#